data_d8003b1a4f27f06ad4f8b6cee2518898
#
_entry.id   d8003b1a4f27f06ad4f8b6cee2518898
#
_cell.length_a   1.000
_cell.length_b   1.000
_cell.length_c   1.000
_cell.angle_alpha   90.00
_cell.angle_beta   90.00
_cell.angle_gamma   90.00
#
_symmetry.space_group_name_H-M   'P 1'
#
loop_
_entity.id
_entity.type
_entity.pdbx_description
1 polymer ?
#
loop_
_entity_poly.entity_id
_entity_poly.type
_entity_poly.pdbx_seq_one_letter_code
_entity_poly.pdbx_strand_id
1 'polypeptide(L)'
;RTAQFAEDAGPMAHPVRPESYMEITNFYTLTIYEKGSEVVGMIHTLLGPDLFRKGSDLYFERHDGQAVTTDDFVRAMEDASGRDLSQFRLWYEQSGTPELTVRDEFDDAAGIYRLTIKQSIPDTPGQTDKKPQHIPFAIGLLGAEGESLPLKLAADDAD
;
A
#
# COMPACT_ATOMS: atom_id res chain seq x y z
N ARG A 1 -2.96 -6.15 13.55
CA ARG A 1 -2.31 -6.84 12.41
C ARG A 1 -2.48 -8.36 12.49
N THR A 2 -2.07 -9.04 13.55
CA THR A 2 -2.10 -10.52 13.62
C THR A 2 -3.48 -11.11 13.36
N ALA A 3 -4.53 -10.56 13.96
CA ALA A 3 -5.90 -11.04 13.76
C ALA A 3 -6.41 -10.74 12.33
N GLN A 4 -6.07 -9.60 11.76
CA GLN A 4 -6.45 -9.22 10.40
C GLN A 4 -5.75 -10.11 9.36
N PHE A 5 -4.48 -10.44 9.53
CA PHE A 5 -3.79 -11.36 8.63
C PHE A 5 -4.43 -12.75 8.62
N ALA A 6 -4.92 -13.23 9.77
CA ALA A 6 -5.67 -14.48 9.84
C ALA A 6 -7.00 -14.40 9.08
N GLU A 7 -7.72 -13.27 9.16
CA GLU A 7 -8.95 -13.04 8.39
C GLU A 7 -8.64 -12.98 6.88
N ASP A 8 -7.59 -12.26 6.48
CA ASP A 8 -7.20 -12.07 5.08
C ASP A 8 -6.68 -13.36 4.39
N ALA A 9 -6.20 -14.33 5.18
CA ALA A 9 -5.77 -15.64 4.72
C ALA A 9 -6.84 -16.74 4.87
N GLY A 10 -7.99 -16.40 5.44
CA GLY A 10 -9.05 -17.34 5.78
C GLY A 10 -10.19 -17.40 4.74
N PRO A 11 -11.20 -18.23 5.01
CA PRO A 11 -12.36 -18.40 4.12
C PRO A 11 -13.26 -17.15 4.05
N MET A 12 -13.09 -16.21 4.98
CA MET A 12 -13.81 -14.95 5.05
C MET A 12 -13.03 -13.77 4.46
N ALA A 13 -11.90 -14.03 3.79
CA ALA A 13 -11.11 -12.99 3.15
C ALA A 13 -11.95 -12.19 2.14
N HIS A 14 -11.87 -10.87 2.24
CA HIS A 14 -12.59 -9.94 1.38
C HIS A 14 -11.79 -8.65 1.19
N PRO A 15 -12.08 -7.84 0.15
CA PRO A 15 -11.44 -6.55 -0.06
C PRO A 15 -11.72 -5.56 1.09
N VAL A 16 -10.88 -4.53 1.22
CA VAL A 16 -11.13 -3.38 2.10
C VAL A 16 -12.43 -2.66 1.70
N ARG A 17 -12.73 -2.63 0.40
CA ARG A 17 -13.99 -2.14 -0.16
C ARG A 17 -14.75 -3.31 -0.79
N PRO A 18 -15.55 -4.07 -0.03
CA PRO A 18 -16.37 -5.12 -0.59
C PRO A 18 -17.49 -4.52 -1.45
N GLU A 19 -17.82 -5.18 -2.57
CA GLU A 19 -18.85 -4.72 -3.49
C GLU A 19 -20.28 -5.00 -2.97
N SER A 20 -20.43 -5.96 -2.08
CA SER A 20 -21.72 -6.37 -1.53
C SER A 20 -21.60 -6.93 -0.12
N TYR A 21 -22.69 -6.91 0.61
CA TYR A 21 -22.85 -7.54 1.92
C TYR A 21 -24.27 -8.07 2.10
N MET A 22 -24.44 -9.09 2.92
CA MET A 22 -25.77 -9.65 3.21
C MET A 22 -26.51 -8.83 4.26
N GLU A 23 -25.79 -8.40 5.30
CA GLU A 23 -26.28 -7.53 6.38
C GLU A 23 -25.24 -6.44 6.65
N ILE A 24 -25.71 -5.25 7.02
CA ILE A 24 -24.82 -4.11 7.29
C ILE A 24 -23.83 -4.41 8.42
N THR A 25 -24.19 -5.25 9.37
CA THR A 25 -23.30 -5.69 10.46
C THR A 25 -22.06 -6.43 9.95
N ASN A 26 -22.16 -7.12 8.81
CA ASN A 26 -21.06 -7.85 8.19
C ASN A 26 -20.01 -6.91 7.56
N PHE A 27 -20.31 -5.63 7.48
CA PHE A 27 -19.40 -4.61 6.97
C PHE A 27 -18.35 -4.15 8.00
N TYR A 28 -18.58 -4.41 9.28
CA TYR A 28 -17.69 -3.99 10.38
C TYR A 28 -16.65 -5.07 10.71
N THR A 29 -15.75 -5.36 9.77
CA THR A 29 -14.73 -6.41 9.86
C THR A 29 -13.36 -5.85 10.24
N LEU A 30 -12.46 -6.72 10.69
CA LEU A 30 -11.05 -6.35 10.91
C LEU A 30 -10.37 -5.87 9.63
N THR A 31 -10.72 -6.46 8.49
CA THR A 31 -10.18 -6.05 7.19
C THR A 31 -10.58 -4.62 6.84
N ILE A 32 -11.83 -4.25 6.99
CA ILE A 32 -12.28 -2.88 6.67
C ILE A 32 -11.63 -1.86 7.60
N TYR A 33 -11.57 -2.12 8.90
CA TYR A 33 -10.99 -1.17 9.86
C TYR A 33 -9.47 -1.23 9.91
N GLU A 34 -8.89 -2.39 10.20
CA GLU A 34 -7.45 -2.50 10.48
C GLU A 34 -6.62 -2.43 9.18
N LYS A 35 -6.99 -3.21 8.16
CA LYS A 35 -6.31 -3.12 6.86
C LYS A 35 -6.62 -1.78 6.19
N GLY A 36 -7.85 -1.27 6.28
CA GLY A 36 -8.20 0.05 5.75
C GLY A 36 -7.36 1.16 6.35
N SER A 37 -7.12 1.17 7.66
CA SER A 37 -6.25 2.16 8.30
C SER A 37 -4.79 2.06 7.83
N GLU A 38 -4.27 0.84 7.64
CA GLU A 38 -2.91 0.64 7.11
C GLU A 38 -2.82 1.07 5.64
N VAL A 39 -3.88 0.88 4.84
CA VAL A 39 -3.94 1.36 3.45
C VAL A 39 -3.85 2.89 3.42
N VAL A 40 -4.57 3.59 4.28
CA VAL A 40 -4.45 5.05 4.42
C VAL A 40 -3.04 5.45 4.89
N GLY A 41 -2.47 4.70 5.84
CA GLY A 41 -1.09 4.89 6.32
C GLY A 41 -0.04 4.72 5.21
N MET A 42 -0.26 3.78 4.28
CA MET A 42 0.62 3.61 3.10
C MET A 42 0.56 4.81 2.14
N ILE A 43 -0.63 5.40 1.91
CA ILE A 43 -0.74 6.64 1.13
C ILE A 43 0.05 7.76 1.80
N HIS A 44 -0.08 7.91 3.14
CA HIS A 44 0.71 8.88 3.88
C HIS A 44 2.22 8.66 3.70
N THR A 45 2.67 7.41 3.72
CA THR A 45 4.09 7.06 3.49
C THR A 45 4.56 7.41 2.09
N LEU A 46 3.74 7.11 1.07
CA LEU A 46 4.05 7.40 -0.33
C LEU A 46 4.12 8.90 -0.63
N LEU A 47 3.20 9.67 -0.07
CA LEU A 47 3.09 11.11 -0.35
C LEU A 47 3.99 11.97 0.56
N GLY A 48 4.27 11.48 1.75
CA GLY A 48 4.84 12.26 2.84
C GLY A 48 3.81 13.14 3.54
N PRO A 49 4.13 13.68 4.74
CA PRO A 49 3.16 14.34 5.61
C PRO A 49 2.53 15.58 4.98
N ASP A 50 3.30 16.38 4.26
CA ASP A 50 2.82 17.66 3.71
C ASP A 50 1.83 17.47 2.56
N LEU A 51 2.12 16.57 1.62
CA LEU A 51 1.23 16.28 0.50
C LEU A 51 0.00 15.49 0.95
N PHE A 52 0.16 14.56 1.89
CA PHE A 52 -0.97 13.87 2.49
C PHE A 52 -1.92 14.84 3.21
N ARG A 53 -1.38 15.82 3.94
CA ARG A 53 -2.18 16.87 4.59
C ARG A 53 -2.95 17.70 3.57
N LYS A 54 -2.29 18.13 2.49
CA LYS A 54 -2.96 18.88 1.40
C LYS A 54 -4.06 18.05 0.74
N GLY A 55 -3.82 16.75 0.51
CA GLY A 55 -4.83 15.85 -0.02
C GLY A 55 -6.03 15.70 0.91
N SER A 56 -5.78 15.59 2.22
CA SER A 56 -6.84 15.50 3.22
C SER A 56 -7.68 16.79 3.27
N ASP A 57 -7.04 17.95 3.27
CA ASP A 57 -7.74 19.24 3.25
C ASP A 57 -8.60 19.38 1.99
N LEU A 58 -8.05 19.00 0.81
CA LEU A 58 -8.78 19.01 -0.45
C LEU A 58 -9.98 18.03 -0.46
N TYR A 59 -9.80 16.85 0.16
CA TYR A 59 -10.89 15.88 0.30
C TYR A 59 -12.06 16.46 1.11
N PHE A 60 -11.78 17.08 2.25
CA PHE A 60 -12.81 17.72 3.07
C PHE A 60 -13.42 18.96 2.40
N GLU A 61 -12.61 19.78 1.73
CA GLU A 61 -13.11 20.92 0.96
C GLU A 61 -14.14 20.50 -0.12
N ARG A 62 -13.88 19.39 -0.80
CA ARG A 62 -14.76 18.90 -1.88
C ARG A 62 -15.99 18.17 -1.38
N HIS A 63 -15.87 17.47 -0.27
CA HIS A 63 -16.80 16.39 0.07
C HIS A 63 -17.39 16.47 1.49
N ASP A 64 -17.14 17.55 2.23
CA ASP A 64 -17.72 17.70 3.57
C ASP A 64 -19.25 17.62 3.53
N GLY A 65 -19.83 16.79 4.42
CA GLY A 65 -21.27 16.55 4.47
C GLY A 65 -21.85 15.71 3.33
N GLN A 66 -21.02 15.12 2.46
CA GLN A 66 -21.46 14.28 1.34
C GLN A 66 -21.20 12.80 1.60
N ALA A 67 -22.00 11.93 0.97
CA ALA A 67 -21.73 10.50 0.89
C ALA A 67 -20.78 10.25 -0.30
N VAL A 68 -19.58 9.75 -0.03
CA VAL A 68 -18.51 9.58 -1.01
C VAL A 68 -17.91 8.18 -0.96
N THR A 69 -17.06 7.87 -1.92
CA THR A 69 -16.36 6.58 -2.03
C THR A 69 -14.88 6.70 -1.66
N THR A 70 -14.21 5.56 -1.53
CA THR A 70 -12.74 5.52 -1.38
C THR A 70 -12.02 6.11 -2.59
N ASP A 71 -12.63 6.03 -3.79
CA ASP A 71 -12.06 6.61 -5.02
C ASP A 71 -12.00 8.15 -4.95
N ASP A 72 -12.99 8.79 -4.33
CA ASP A 72 -12.99 10.25 -4.13
C ASP A 72 -11.85 10.67 -3.20
N PHE A 73 -11.60 9.87 -2.15
CA PHE A 73 -10.46 10.10 -1.26
C PHE A 73 -9.12 9.95 -2.00
N VAL A 74 -8.92 8.85 -2.73
CA VAL A 74 -7.67 8.62 -3.48
C VAL A 74 -7.47 9.70 -4.54
N ARG A 75 -8.54 10.12 -5.23
CA ARG A 75 -8.47 11.21 -6.23
C ARG A 75 -8.04 12.54 -5.62
N ALA A 76 -8.53 12.87 -4.42
CA ALA A 76 -8.07 14.08 -3.72
C ALA A 76 -6.57 14.02 -3.40
N MET A 77 -6.06 12.83 -3.04
CA MET A 77 -4.62 12.60 -2.82
C MET A 77 -3.82 12.75 -4.11
N GLU A 78 -4.30 12.20 -5.24
CA GLU A 78 -3.68 12.34 -6.56
C GLU A 78 -3.61 13.81 -6.99
N ASP A 79 -4.74 14.51 -6.92
CA ASP A 79 -4.84 15.91 -7.35
C ASP A 79 -3.93 16.83 -6.53
N ALA A 80 -3.85 16.61 -5.22
CA ALA A 80 -3.03 17.43 -4.33
C ALA A 80 -1.52 17.14 -4.46
N SER A 81 -1.15 15.92 -4.84
CA SER A 81 0.24 15.48 -4.90
C SER A 81 0.83 15.46 -6.29
N GLY A 82 -0.01 15.42 -7.34
CA GLY A 82 0.40 15.17 -8.70
C GLY A 82 0.92 13.76 -8.97
N ARG A 83 0.74 12.82 -8.03
CA ARG A 83 1.19 11.42 -8.15
C ARG A 83 0.06 10.53 -8.65
N ASP A 84 0.39 9.61 -9.56
CA ASP A 84 -0.52 8.55 -10.00
C ASP A 84 -0.64 7.47 -8.93
N LEU A 85 -1.84 7.27 -8.40
CA LEU A 85 -2.19 6.23 -7.46
C LEU A 85 -3.11 5.15 -8.08
N SER A 86 -3.18 5.07 -9.41
CA SER A 86 -4.06 4.11 -10.12
C SER A 86 -3.81 2.68 -9.67
N GLN A 87 -2.53 2.25 -9.63
CA GLN A 87 -2.16 0.91 -9.15
C GLN A 87 -2.44 0.74 -7.65
N PHE A 88 -2.36 1.82 -6.88
CA PHE A 88 -2.63 1.79 -5.44
C PHE A 88 -4.08 1.42 -5.13
N ARG A 89 -5.05 1.74 -6.00
CA ARG A 89 -6.46 1.39 -5.83
C ARG A 89 -6.70 -0.10 -5.66
N LEU A 90 -5.81 -0.95 -6.16
CA LEU A 90 -5.88 -2.41 -5.98
C LEU A 90 -5.88 -2.82 -4.49
N TRP A 91 -5.39 -1.97 -3.57
CA TRP A 91 -5.48 -2.23 -2.14
C TRP A 91 -6.92 -2.21 -1.59
N TYR A 92 -7.79 -1.46 -2.23
CA TYR A 92 -9.22 -1.41 -1.89
C TYR A 92 -10.01 -2.54 -2.55
N GLU A 93 -9.55 -3.06 -3.69
CA GLU A 93 -10.29 -3.97 -4.57
C GLU A 93 -9.90 -5.44 -4.40
N GLN A 94 -8.66 -5.72 -4.02
CA GLN A 94 -8.13 -7.07 -3.88
C GLN A 94 -8.02 -7.49 -2.42
N SER A 95 -8.51 -8.70 -2.11
CA SER A 95 -8.34 -9.36 -0.81
C SER A 95 -7.00 -10.11 -0.75
N GLY A 96 -6.61 -10.55 0.42
CA GLY A 96 -5.37 -11.27 0.65
C GLY A 96 -4.17 -10.36 0.90
N THR A 97 -3.17 -10.92 1.55
CA THR A 97 -1.93 -10.21 1.91
C THR A 97 -0.85 -10.54 0.90
N PRO A 98 -0.20 -9.54 0.26
CA PRO A 98 0.93 -9.78 -0.63
C PRO A 98 2.11 -10.45 0.10
N GLU A 99 2.72 -11.41 -0.57
CA GLU A 99 3.96 -12.05 -0.14
C GLU A 99 5.12 -11.53 -0.96
N LEU A 100 6.22 -11.17 -0.27
CA LEU A 100 7.43 -10.68 -0.92
C LEU A 100 8.55 -11.71 -0.81
N THR A 101 9.07 -12.14 -1.97
CA THR A 101 10.30 -12.92 -2.04
C THR A 101 11.44 -11.95 -2.34
N VAL A 102 12.38 -11.85 -1.42
CA VAL A 102 13.53 -10.93 -1.53
C VAL A 102 14.79 -11.75 -1.77
N ARG A 103 15.60 -11.32 -2.74
CA ARG A 103 16.95 -11.84 -3.01
C ARG A 103 17.90 -10.67 -3.12
N ASP A 104 19.09 -10.85 -2.63
CA ASP A 104 20.14 -9.84 -2.68
C ASP A 104 21.41 -10.38 -3.35
N GLU A 105 22.19 -9.46 -3.88
CA GLU A 105 23.46 -9.74 -4.53
C GLU A 105 24.36 -8.50 -4.35
N PHE A 106 25.63 -8.72 -3.98
CA PHE A 106 26.62 -7.68 -3.90
C PHE A 106 27.70 -7.89 -4.95
N ASP A 107 27.91 -6.93 -5.82
CA ASP A 107 29.03 -6.87 -6.76
C ASP A 107 30.15 -6.03 -6.13
N ASP A 108 31.13 -6.72 -5.57
CA ASP A 108 32.27 -6.10 -4.89
C ASP A 108 33.16 -5.26 -5.85
N ALA A 109 33.28 -5.69 -7.11
CA ALA A 109 34.08 -4.99 -8.10
C ALA A 109 33.45 -3.66 -8.54
N ALA A 110 32.14 -3.63 -8.64
CA ALA A 110 31.37 -2.43 -8.98
C ALA A 110 30.92 -1.62 -7.77
N GLY A 111 30.99 -2.20 -6.56
CA GLY A 111 30.45 -1.57 -5.34
C GLY A 111 28.94 -1.42 -5.37
N ILE A 112 28.24 -2.32 -6.07
CA ILE A 112 26.79 -2.27 -6.26
C ILE A 112 26.10 -3.38 -5.45
N TYR A 113 25.14 -2.99 -4.63
CA TYR A 113 24.22 -3.90 -3.99
C TYR A 113 22.89 -3.95 -4.77
N ARG A 114 22.51 -5.14 -5.20
CA ARG A 114 21.26 -5.37 -5.94
C ARG A 114 20.26 -6.09 -5.07
N LEU A 115 19.08 -5.49 -4.90
CA LEU A 115 17.96 -6.07 -4.21
C LEU A 115 16.86 -6.39 -5.22
N THR A 116 16.53 -7.68 -5.37
CA THR A 116 15.44 -8.15 -6.23
C THR A 116 14.25 -8.52 -5.37
N ILE A 117 13.12 -7.85 -5.58
CA ILE A 117 11.89 -8.08 -4.84
C ILE A 117 10.83 -8.57 -5.80
N LYS A 118 10.27 -9.76 -5.53
CA LYS A 118 9.16 -10.34 -6.27
C LYS A 118 7.93 -10.38 -5.38
N GLN A 119 6.83 -9.83 -5.86
CA GLN A 119 5.53 -9.87 -5.21
C GLN A 119 4.68 -11.02 -5.76
N SER A 120 3.97 -11.71 -4.90
CA SER A 120 2.85 -12.61 -5.22
C SER A 120 1.71 -12.37 -4.25
N ILE A 121 0.47 -12.59 -4.70
CA ILE A 121 -0.71 -12.46 -3.85
C ILE A 121 -1.48 -13.78 -3.93
N PRO A 122 -1.68 -14.49 -2.82
CA PRO A 122 -2.42 -15.76 -2.82
C PRO A 122 -3.86 -15.58 -3.30
N ASP A 123 -4.40 -16.62 -3.93
CA ASP A 123 -5.82 -16.68 -4.24
C ASP A 123 -6.65 -16.65 -2.96
N THR A 124 -7.78 -16.00 -3.02
CA THR A 124 -8.75 -15.93 -1.93
C THR A 124 -10.15 -16.27 -2.46
N PRO A 125 -11.12 -16.59 -1.60
CA PRO A 125 -12.47 -16.90 -2.06
C PRO A 125 -13.02 -15.80 -2.98
N GLY A 126 -13.43 -16.19 -4.19
CA GLY A 126 -13.98 -15.28 -5.19
C GLY A 126 -12.99 -14.40 -5.93
N GLN A 127 -11.70 -14.46 -5.60
CA GLN A 127 -10.65 -13.68 -6.27
C GLN A 127 -9.41 -14.52 -6.61
N THR A 128 -9.20 -14.71 -7.90
CA THR A 128 -7.99 -15.25 -8.54
C THR A 128 -7.41 -14.19 -9.48
N ASP A 129 -6.35 -14.46 -10.17
CA ASP A 129 -5.74 -13.56 -11.17
C ASP A 129 -5.43 -12.14 -10.64
N LYS A 130 -4.96 -12.06 -9.41
CA LYS A 130 -4.66 -10.79 -8.75
C LYS A 130 -3.46 -10.09 -9.37
N LYS A 131 -3.55 -8.77 -9.46
CA LYS A 131 -2.50 -7.91 -9.99
C LYS A 131 -1.56 -7.46 -8.87
N PRO A 132 -0.26 -7.25 -9.14
CA PRO A 132 0.67 -6.68 -8.18
C PRO A 132 0.17 -5.34 -7.63
N GLN A 133 0.25 -5.18 -6.31
CA GLN A 133 -0.15 -3.95 -5.62
C GLN A 133 1.05 -3.01 -5.46
N HIS A 134 0.79 -1.72 -5.41
CA HIS A 134 1.80 -0.71 -5.15
C HIS A 134 2.16 -0.72 -3.65
N ILE A 135 3.33 -1.24 -3.30
CA ILE A 135 3.80 -1.37 -1.92
C ILE A 135 4.90 -0.36 -1.66
N PRO A 136 4.76 0.57 -0.70
CA PRO A 136 5.87 1.40 -0.25
C PRO A 136 6.91 0.50 0.43
N PHE A 137 8.13 0.50 -0.08
CA PHE A 137 9.22 -0.34 0.42
C PHE A 137 10.38 0.54 0.86
N ALA A 138 10.55 0.68 2.18
CA ALA A 138 11.65 1.43 2.76
C ALA A 138 12.86 0.51 2.98
N ILE A 139 14.03 0.95 2.53
CA ILE A 139 15.31 0.27 2.76
C ILE A 139 16.28 1.20 3.45
N GLY A 140 17.20 0.62 4.22
CA GLY A 140 18.28 1.33 4.88
C GLY A 140 19.57 0.55 4.77
N LEU A 141 20.68 1.24 4.66
CA LEU A 141 22.03 0.66 4.70
C LEU A 141 22.69 1.04 6.02
N LEU A 142 23.21 0.05 6.72
CA LEU A 142 23.91 0.26 7.99
C LEU A 142 25.39 -0.03 7.82
N GLY A 143 26.23 0.83 8.38
CA GLY A 143 27.66 0.62 8.48
C GLY A 143 28.03 -0.36 9.61
N ALA A 144 29.34 -0.60 9.77
CA ALA A 144 29.86 -1.58 10.72
C ALA A 144 29.56 -1.24 12.19
N GLU A 145 29.41 0.03 12.51
CA GLU A 145 29.10 0.54 13.85
C GLU A 145 27.58 0.75 14.05
N GLY A 146 26.75 0.35 13.08
CA GLY A 146 25.29 0.50 13.12
C GLY A 146 24.77 1.88 12.71
N GLU A 147 25.64 2.74 12.22
CA GLU A 147 25.27 4.06 11.67
C GLU A 147 24.55 3.93 10.34
N SER A 148 23.61 4.84 10.08
CA SER A 148 22.94 4.91 8.78
C SER A 148 23.86 5.45 7.71
N LEU A 149 24.04 4.70 6.64
CA LEU A 149 24.80 5.12 5.46
C LEU A 149 23.85 5.74 4.42
N PRO A 150 24.34 6.73 3.65
CA PRO A 150 23.56 7.31 2.57
C PRO A 150 23.30 6.27 1.48
N LEU A 151 22.03 6.21 1.02
CA LEU A 151 21.63 5.38 -0.11
C LEU A 151 21.64 6.22 -1.39
N LYS A 152 22.15 5.62 -2.47
CA LYS A 152 22.02 6.12 -3.81
C LYS A 152 21.33 5.03 -4.64
N LEU A 153 20.14 5.31 -5.12
CA LEU A 153 19.41 4.38 -5.97
C LEU A 153 19.83 4.58 -7.44
N ALA A 154 19.86 3.50 -8.20
CA ALA A 154 20.21 3.57 -9.63
C ALA A 154 19.24 4.46 -10.44
N ALA A 155 18.00 4.64 -9.95
CA ALA A 155 17.02 5.54 -10.55
C ALA A 155 17.36 7.04 -10.32
N ASP A 156 18.18 7.36 -9.32
CA ASP A 156 18.57 8.75 -9.00
C ASP A 156 19.59 9.31 -10.00
N ASP A 157 20.15 8.46 -10.87
CA ASP A 157 21.07 8.84 -11.95
C ASP A 157 20.37 9.09 -13.30
N ALA A 158 19.03 9.03 -13.34
CA ALA A 158 18.24 9.08 -14.58
C ALA A 158 17.67 10.48 -14.91
N ASP A 159 18.24 11.55 -14.33
CA ASP A 159 17.92 12.96 -14.68
C ASP A 159 18.94 13.55 -15.66
#